data_feda376414e5ed187eefab5e18c1d817
#
_entry.id   feda376414e5ed187eefab5e18c1d817
#
_cell.length_a   1.000
_cell.length_b   1.000
_cell.length_c   1.000
_cell.angle_alpha   90.00
_cell.angle_beta   90.00
_cell.angle_gamma   90.00
#
_symmetry.space_group_name_H-M   'P 1'
#
loop_
_entity.id
_entity.type
_entity.pdbx_description
1 polymer ?
#
loop_
_entity_poly.entity_id
_entity_poly.type
_entity_poly.pdbx_seq_one_letter_code
_entity_poly.pdbx_strand_id
1 'polypeptide(L)'
;MLFRSIKYLLLMNEPNLTDQANLSPAAAAAAWPQFEGIAARTGVKLVGPAVTWGTMPGYSDPVVWLDAFYNAYRAANGNRNPQIDYLAFHWYDYGLGGQLDRLAKYGKPFWVTEFANWHANADGAQIDTLDKQKAQMREMVATCEQRTDVFRYAWFTGRWRPDPHYTSLLDADGELTELGKYYLGLPF
;
A
#
# COMPACT_ATOMS: atom_id res chain seq x y z
N MET A 1 16.02 7.13 28.89
CA MET A 1 15.20 6.38 27.93
C MET A 1 15.40 7.05 26.57
N LEU A 2 16.17 6.46 25.66
CA LEU A 2 16.39 7.00 24.32
C LEU A 2 15.11 6.76 23.52
N PHE A 3 14.28 7.78 23.38
CA PHE A 3 13.22 7.78 22.38
C PHE A 3 13.92 7.67 21.02
N ARG A 4 13.87 6.47 20.41
CA ARG A 4 14.23 6.34 18.99
C ARG A 4 13.25 7.24 18.24
N SER A 5 13.76 8.29 17.62
CA SER A 5 12.93 9.22 16.86
C SER A 5 12.14 8.45 15.80
N ILE A 6 10.84 8.71 15.72
CA ILE A 6 9.99 8.24 14.61
C ILE A 6 10.62 8.79 13.33
N LYS A 7 10.87 7.92 12.36
CA LYS A 7 11.49 8.30 11.08
C LYS A 7 10.50 8.49 9.95
N TYR A 8 9.36 7.81 10.04
CA TYR A 8 8.36 7.75 8.98
C TYR A 8 6.98 7.96 9.57
N LEU A 9 6.14 8.69 8.84
CA LEU A 9 4.74 8.91 9.15
C LEU A 9 3.91 8.36 7.99
N LEU A 10 3.18 7.25 8.26
CA LEU A 10 2.27 6.62 7.29
C LEU A 10 0.94 7.36 7.36
N LEU A 11 0.40 7.72 6.18
CA LEU A 11 -0.71 8.65 6.07
C LEU A 11 -1.81 8.10 5.16
N MET A 12 -3.06 8.36 5.57
CA MET A 12 -4.27 8.17 4.77
C MET A 12 -4.41 6.75 4.23
N ASN A 13 -4.82 5.84 5.12
CA ASN A 13 -5.10 4.46 4.73
C ASN A 13 -6.27 4.40 3.74
N GLU A 14 -6.01 3.93 2.53
CA GLU A 14 -6.98 3.67 1.47
C GLU A 14 -8.01 4.82 1.28
N PRO A 15 -7.56 6.04 1.00
CA PRO A 15 -8.45 7.20 0.95
C PRO A 15 -9.53 7.07 -0.13
N ASN A 16 -9.28 6.29 -1.19
CA ASN A 16 -10.20 6.03 -2.27
C ASN A 16 -11.13 4.80 -2.05
N LEU A 17 -11.16 4.25 -0.83
CA LEU A 17 -12.09 3.21 -0.39
C LEU A 17 -13.16 3.81 0.54
N THR A 18 -14.44 3.53 0.24
CA THR A 18 -15.58 4.15 0.94
C THR A 18 -15.80 3.61 2.35
N ASP A 19 -15.27 2.44 2.67
CA ASP A 19 -15.32 1.79 3.99
C ASP A 19 -14.00 1.92 4.78
N GLN A 20 -13.01 2.67 4.24
CA GLN A 20 -11.74 2.98 4.89
C GLN A 20 -11.67 4.49 5.20
N ALA A 21 -10.56 5.16 4.89
CA ALA A 21 -10.44 6.58 5.19
C ALA A 21 -11.47 7.46 4.45
N ASN A 22 -11.97 7.02 3.31
CA ASN A 22 -13.04 7.67 2.55
C ASN A 22 -12.82 9.19 2.38
N LEU A 23 -11.64 9.56 1.93
CA LEU A 23 -11.25 10.95 1.72
C LEU A 23 -11.23 11.29 0.24
N SER A 24 -12.02 12.29 -0.16
CA SER A 24 -11.93 12.82 -1.51
C SER A 24 -10.53 13.40 -1.78
N PRO A 25 -10.07 13.43 -3.05
CA PRO A 25 -8.78 14.05 -3.40
C PRO A 25 -8.64 15.48 -2.89
N ALA A 26 -9.72 16.27 -2.96
CA ALA A 26 -9.73 17.66 -2.48
C ALA A 26 -9.61 17.75 -0.96
N ALA A 27 -10.32 16.89 -0.21
CA ALA A 27 -10.22 16.86 1.25
C ALA A 27 -8.83 16.41 1.72
N ALA A 28 -8.26 15.40 1.06
CA ALA A 28 -6.90 14.96 1.33
C ALA A 28 -5.87 16.07 1.04
N ALA A 29 -6.01 16.79 -0.08
CA ALA A 29 -5.16 17.90 -0.45
C ALA A 29 -5.24 19.07 0.56
N ALA A 30 -6.43 19.37 1.06
CA ALA A 30 -6.63 20.40 2.09
C ALA A 30 -5.98 20.02 3.44
N ALA A 31 -5.99 18.73 3.78
CA ALA A 31 -5.37 18.23 5.01
C ALA A 31 -3.84 18.08 4.92
N TRP A 32 -3.27 17.91 3.72
CA TRP A 32 -1.87 17.56 3.53
C TRP A 32 -0.86 18.55 4.12
N PRO A 33 -1.05 19.89 4.05
CA PRO A 33 -0.10 20.85 4.63
C PRO A 33 0.17 20.68 6.12
N GLN A 34 -0.78 20.14 6.90
CA GLN A 34 -0.52 19.87 8.34
C GLN A 34 0.56 18.80 8.54
N PHE A 35 0.59 17.76 7.69
CA PHE A 35 1.60 16.70 7.75
C PHE A 35 2.97 17.23 7.29
N GLU A 36 3.01 18.08 6.28
CA GLU A 36 4.23 18.77 5.86
C GLU A 36 4.78 19.65 6.99
N GLY A 37 3.90 20.34 7.72
CA GLY A 37 4.28 21.09 8.92
C GLY A 37 4.85 20.21 10.03
N ILE A 38 4.36 18.99 10.22
CA ILE A 38 4.95 18.01 11.14
C ILE A 38 6.34 17.58 10.63
N ALA A 39 6.45 17.22 9.36
CA ALA A 39 7.71 16.80 8.76
C ALA A 39 8.79 17.90 8.87
N ALA A 40 8.43 19.15 8.60
CA ALA A 40 9.33 20.29 8.73
C ALA A 40 9.88 20.49 10.16
N ARG A 41 9.05 20.24 11.18
CA ARG A 41 9.45 20.39 12.58
C ARG A 41 10.23 19.20 13.15
N THR A 42 9.99 18.00 12.63
CA THR A 42 10.48 16.76 13.24
C THR A 42 11.49 16.01 12.40
N GLY A 43 11.56 16.31 11.10
CA GLY A 43 12.41 15.60 10.13
C GLY A 43 11.85 14.22 9.71
N VAL A 44 10.62 13.86 10.11
CA VAL A 44 10.00 12.61 9.67
C VAL A 44 9.74 12.63 8.16
N LYS A 45 9.82 11.46 7.54
CA LYS A 45 9.48 11.26 6.13
C LYS A 45 8.00 10.94 5.99
N LEU A 46 7.34 11.53 4.99
CA LEU A 46 5.93 11.32 4.70
C LEU A 46 5.77 10.13 3.74
N VAL A 47 5.01 9.14 4.19
CA VAL A 47 4.69 7.92 3.44
C VAL A 47 3.20 7.90 3.16
N GLY A 48 2.81 8.01 1.90
CA GLY A 48 1.41 8.05 1.53
C GLY A 48 1.12 9.09 0.44
N PRO A 49 -0.16 9.27 0.09
CA PRO A 49 -1.33 8.51 0.55
C PRO A 49 -1.24 7.02 0.23
N ALA A 50 -1.77 6.14 1.08
CA ALA A 50 -1.80 4.71 0.83
C ALA A 50 -3.02 4.37 -0.04
N VAL A 51 -2.88 4.51 -1.36
CA VAL A 51 -3.95 4.25 -2.33
C VAL A 51 -4.01 2.77 -2.72
N THR A 52 -5.20 2.35 -3.16
CA THR A 52 -5.48 1.01 -3.69
C THR A 52 -6.42 1.10 -4.88
N TRP A 53 -6.85 -0.04 -5.45
CA TRP A 53 -8.02 -0.05 -6.31
C TRP A 53 -9.27 0.06 -5.44
N GLY A 54 -9.89 1.23 -5.46
CA GLY A 54 -10.92 1.60 -4.49
C GLY A 54 -12.35 1.47 -4.98
N THR A 55 -13.28 1.90 -4.12
CA THR A 55 -14.72 1.90 -4.37
C THR A 55 -15.33 3.31 -4.47
N MET A 56 -14.53 4.35 -4.27
CA MET A 56 -15.02 5.73 -4.32
C MET A 56 -15.50 6.09 -5.72
N PRO A 57 -16.75 6.55 -5.91
CA PRO A 57 -17.28 6.90 -7.22
C PRO A 57 -16.41 7.94 -7.93
N GLY A 58 -16.01 7.62 -9.16
CA GLY A 58 -15.12 8.46 -9.98
C GLY A 58 -13.64 8.41 -9.61
N TYR A 59 -13.27 7.74 -8.52
CA TYR A 59 -11.90 7.67 -7.99
C TYR A 59 -11.48 6.25 -7.57
N SER A 60 -12.09 5.22 -8.13
CA SER A 60 -11.70 3.84 -7.85
C SER A 60 -10.28 3.51 -8.34
N ASP A 61 -9.89 4.06 -9.49
CA ASP A 61 -8.52 3.94 -9.99
C ASP A 61 -7.57 4.82 -9.16
N PRO A 62 -6.51 4.25 -8.55
CA PRO A 62 -5.55 4.98 -7.72
C PRO A 62 -4.85 6.11 -8.48
N VAL A 63 -4.61 5.95 -9.79
CA VAL A 63 -4.00 7.00 -10.62
C VAL A 63 -4.94 8.19 -10.78
N VAL A 64 -6.23 7.94 -11.01
CA VAL A 64 -7.23 9.01 -11.13
C VAL A 64 -7.37 9.77 -9.82
N TRP A 65 -7.40 9.06 -8.69
CA TRP A 65 -7.46 9.69 -7.37
C TRP A 65 -6.21 10.55 -7.09
N LEU A 66 -5.02 10.02 -7.35
CA LEU A 66 -3.75 10.74 -7.13
C LEU A 66 -3.62 11.96 -8.05
N ASP A 67 -3.98 11.86 -9.33
CA ASP A 67 -3.95 13.01 -10.24
C ASP A 67 -4.84 14.14 -9.73
N ALA A 68 -6.05 13.80 -9.28
CA ALA A 68 -6.97 14.78 -8.71
C ALA A 68 -6.43 15.38 -7.39
N PHE A 69 -5.80 14.56 -6.52
CA PHE A 69 -5.15 15.00 -5.29
C PHE A 69 -4.01 15.99 -5.58
N TYR A 70 -3.10 15.65 -6.50
CA TYR A 70 -2.00 16.53 -6.90
C TYR A 70 -2.53 17.85 -7.50
N ASN A 71 -3.56 17.79 -8.34
CA ASN A 71 -4.15 18.97 -8.95
C ASN A 71 -4.81 19.89 -7.90
N ALA A 72 -5.59 19.33 -6.99
CA ALA A 72 -6.22 20.09 -5.89
C ALA A 72 -5.16 20.73 -4.98
N TYR A 73 -4.11 19.95 -4.64
CA TYR A 73 -3.01 20.46 -3.82
C TYR A 73 -2.28 21.62 -4.49
N ARG A 74 -1.90 21.49 -5.78
CA ARG A 74 -1.23 22.55 -6.54
C ARG A 74 -2.06 23.82 -6.62
N ALA A 75 -3.35 23.69 -6.89
CA ALA A 75 -4.27 24.83 -6.98
C ALA A 75 -4.29 25.67 -5.68
N ALA A 76 -4.21 25.00 -4.52
CA ALA A 76 -4.24 25.64 -3.21
C ALA A 76 -2.87 26.11 -2.71
N ASN A 77 -1.75 25.65 -3.30
CA ASN A 77 -0.40 25.83 -2.76
C ASN A 77 0.59 26.42 -3.78
N GLY A 78 0.17 27.38 -4.60
CA GLY A 78 1.05 28.10 -5.51
C GLY A 78 1.72 27.20 -6.57
N ASN A 79 0.99 26.22 -7.07
CA ASN A 79 1.42 25.26 -8.10
C ASN A 79 2.60 24.36 -7.68
N ARG A 80 2.94 24.28 -6.39
CA ARG A 80 3.94 23.32 -5.92
C ARG A 80 3.33 21.93 -5.73
N ASN A 81 4.13 20.89 -5.86
CA ASN A 81 3.73 19.52 -5.56
C ASN A 81 3.64 19.29 -4.05
N PRO A 82 2.75 18.38 -3.58
CA PRO A 82 2.77 17.92 -2.20
C PRO A 82 4.12 17.25 -1.87
N GLN A 83 4.61 17.47 -0.64
CA GLN A 83 5.76 16.71 -0.16
C GLN A 83 5.30 15.28 0.10
N ILE A 84 5.79 14.36 -0.70
CA ILE A 84 5.67 12.91 -0.51
C ILE A 84 7.09 12.36 -0.61
N ASP A 85 7.57 11.70 0.45
CA ASP A 85 8.89 11.08 0.42
C ASP A 85 8.80 9.66 -0.17
N TYR A 86 7.72 8.94 0.14
CA TYR A 86 7.41 7.61 -0.40
C TYR A 86 5.93 7.54 -0.74
N LEU A 87 5.59 7.06 -1.92
CA LEU A 87 4.20 6.78 -2.28
C LEU A 87 3.80 5.42 -1.68
N ALA A 88 2.77 5.42 -0.84
CA ALA A 88 2.24 4.16 -0.29
C ALA A 88 1.23 3.54 -1.26
N PHE A 89 1.23 2.21 -1.33
CA PHE A 89 0.34 1.46 -2.20
C PHE A 89 -0.10 0.16 -1.55
N HIS A 90 -1.37 -0.22 -1.75
CA HIS A 90 -1.94 -1.50 -1.38
C HIS A 90 -2.38 -2.25 -2.62
N TRP A 91 -2.16 -3.57 -2.65
CA TRP A 91 -2.60 -4.39 -3.76
C TRP A 91 -3.01 -5.78 -3.33
N TYR A 92 -4.21 -6.20 -3.78
CA TYR A 92 -4.81 -7.47 -3.37
C TYR A 92 -5.23 -8.37 -4.52
N ASP A 93 -4.59 -8.21 -5.68
CA ASP A 93 -4.88 -8.99 -6.89
C ASP A 93 -3.59 -9.31 -7.66
N TYR A 94 -3.72 -9.94 -8.79
CA TYR A 94 -2.63 -10.17 -9.73
C TYR A 94 -2.04 -8.86 -10.27
N GLY A 95 -0.81 -8.91 -10.79
CA GLY A 95 -0.24 -7.80 -11.56
C GLY A 95 0.27 -6.62 -10.74
N LEU A 96 0.76 -6.83 -9.51
CA LEU A 96 1.37 -5.78 -8.67
C LEU A 96 2.39 -4.94 -9.45
N GLY A 97 3.30 -5.57 -10.22
CA GLY A 97 4.32 -4.87 -11.00
C GLY A 97 3.73 -3.85 -11.98
N GLY A 98 2.69 -4.25 -12.72
CA GLY A 98 2.01 -3.35 -13.66
C GLY A 98 1.32 -2.16 -12.97
N GLN A 99 0.82 -2.34 -11.74
CA GLN A 99 0.27 -1.21 -10.98
C GLN A 99 1.35 -0.24 -10.52
N LEU A 100 2.49 -0.76 -10.06
CA LEU A 100 3.63 0.09 -9.69
C LEU A 100 4.17 0.86 -10.90
N ASP A 101 4.20 0.25 -12.11
CA ASP A 101 4.60 0.93 -13.33
C ASP A 101 3.67 2.11 -13.67
N ARG A 102 2.35 1.95 -13.50
CA ARG A 102 1.38 3.05 -13.68
C ARG A 102 1.60 4.21 -12.70
N LEU A 103 2.03 3.89 -11.47
CA LEU A 103 2.28 4.86 -10.41
C LEU A 103 3.67 5.51 -10.49
N ALA A 104 4.60 4.94 -11.25
CA ALA A 104 5.98 5.44 -11.39
C ALA A 104 6.04 6.88 -11.97
N LYS A 105 4.99 7.33 -12.66
CA LYS A 105 4.88 8.71 -13.19
C LYS A 105 5.00 9.80 -12.12
N TYR A 106 4.73 9.50 -10.84
CA TYR A 106 4.87 10.47 -9.75
C TYR A 106 6.32 10.65 -9.29
N GLY A 107 7.25 9.83 -9.76
CA GLY A 107 8.69 9.95 -9.48
C GLY A 107 9.04 9.77 -8.01
N LYS A 108 8.29 8.92 -7.29
CA LYS A 108 8.50 8.64 -5.87
C LYS A 108 8.85 7.16 -5.67
N PRO A 109 9.78 6.84 -4.76
CA PRO A 109 9.97 5.46 -4.36
C PRO A 109 8.71 4.95 -3.66
N PHE A 110 8.44 3.65 -3.82
CA PHE A 110 7.27 3.01 -3.27
C PHE A 110 7.52 2.43 -1.88
N TRP A 111 6.49 2.50 -1.05
CA TRP A 111 6.33 1.64 0.10
C TRP A 111 5.03 0.85 -0.10
N VAL A 112 5.13 -0.43 -0.47
CA VAL A 112 3.97 -1.31 -0.59
C VAL A 112 3.57 -1.74 0.81
N THR A 113 2.73 -0.92 1.44
CA THR A 113 2.42 -1.04 2.87
C THR A 113 1.49 -2.21 3.18
N GLU A 114 0.74 -2.70 2.18
CA GLU A 114 -0.06 -3.90 2.28
C GLU A 114 -0.13 -4.58 0.91
N PHE A 115 0.06 -5.90 0.89
CA PHE A 115 -0.24 -6.71 -0.29
C PHE A 115 -0.46 -8.18 0.06
N ALA A 116 -1.36 -8.79 -0.68
CA ALA A 116 -1.64 -10.22 -0.75
C ALA A 116 -2.42 -10.47 -2.06
N ASN A 117 -2.85 -11.69 -2.34
CA ASN A 117 -3.80 -11.89 -3.41
C ASN A 117 -5.13 -12.42 -2.87
N TRP A 118 -6.22 -11.69 -3.12
CA TRP A 118 -7.59 -12.02 -2.70
C TRP A 118 -8.53 -12.24 -3.88
N HIS A 119 -7.96 -12.55 -5.04
CA HIS A 119 -8.76 -12.78 -6.23
C HIS A 119 -9.79 -13.89 -6.00
N ALA A 120 -11.07 -13.54 -6.10
CA ALA A 120 -12.21 -14.41 -5.76
C ALA A 120 -13.15 -14.67 -6.94
N ASN A 121 -12.87 -14.10 -8.12
CA ASN A 121 -13.70 -14.32 -9.30
C ASN A 121 -13.66 -15.78 -9.75
N ALA A 122 -14.81 -16.32 -10.17
CA ALA A 122 -14.93 -17.70 -10.64
C ALA A 122 -14.43 -17.85 -12.10
N ASP A 123 -13.19 -17.47 -12.35
CA ASP A 123 -12.52 -17.50 -13.66
C ASP A 123 -11.39 -18.54 -13.75
N GLY A 124 -11.24 -19.34 -12.68
CA GLY A 124 -10.17 -20.34 -12.54
C GLY A 124 -8.89 -19.81 -11.88
N ALA A 125 -8.78 -18.48 -11.69
CA ALA A 125 -7.63 -17.83 -11.05
C ALA A 125 -7.86 -17.49 -9.58
N GLN A 126 -9.04 -17.78 -9.03
CA GLN A 126 -9.37 -17.50 -7.63
C GLN A 126 -8.35 -18.12 -6.66
N ILE A 127 -8.04 -17.39 -5.60
CA ILE A 127 -7.17 -17.86 -4.51
C ILE A 127 -8.00 -18.68 -3.52
N ASP A 128 -8.15 -19.96 -3.80
CA ASP A 128 -8.96 -20.92 -3.07
C ASP A 128 -8.13 -22.05 -2.45
N THR A 129 -6.80 -22.00 -2.60
CA THR A 129 -5.87 -22.95 -1.98
C THR A 129 -4.61 -22.25 -1.47
N LEU A 130 -3.99 -22.87 -0.46
CA LEU A 130 -2.72 -22.40 0.10
C LEU A 130 -1.60 -22.39 -0.97
N ASP A 131 -1.57 -23.35 -1.87
CA ASP A 131 -0.52 -23.42 -2.89
C ASP A 131 -0.64 -22.27 -3.92
N LYS A 132 -1.86 -21.88 -4.28
CA LYS A 132 -2.07 -20.68 -5.10
C LYS A 132 -1.61 -19.42 -4.38
N GLN A 133 -1.89 -19.29 -3.06
CA GLN A 133 -1.42 -18.15 -2.28
C GLN A 133 0.11 -18.14 -2.15
N LYS A 134 0.76 -19.28 -1.93
CA LYS A 134 2.23 -19.39 -1.92
C LYS A 134 2.83 -18.97 -3.26
N ALA A 135 2.23 -19.37 -4.37
CA ALA A 135 2.70 -18.98 -5.71
C ALA A 135 2.60 -17.44 -5.90
N GLN A 136 1.47 -16.84 -5.51
CA GLN A 136 1.29 -15.40 -5.57
C GLN A 136 2.20 -14.63 -4.62
N MET A 137 2.38 -15.11 -3.39
CA MET A 137 3.34 -14.53 -2.45
C MET A 137 4.74 -14.46 -3.06
N ARG A 138 5.20 -15.56 -3.65
CA ARG A 138 6.52 -15.61 -4.29
C ARG A 138 6.66 -14.61 -5.44
N GLU A 139 5.65 -14.51 -6.30
CA GLU A 139 5.63 -13.57 -7.43
C GLU A 139 5.66 -12.13 -6.94
N MET A 140 4.78 -11.78 -5.99
CA MET A 140 4.65 -10.40 -5.50
C MET A 140 5.88 -9.95 -4.70
N VAL A 141 6.44 -10.84 -3.86
CA VAL A 141 7.69 -10.55 -3.14
C VAL A 141 8.85 -10.40 -4.12
N ALA A 142 8.98 -11.30 -5.10
CA ALA A 142 10.02 -11.17 -6.14
C ALA A 142 9.88 -9.86 -6.92
N THR A 143 8.66 -9.43 -7.23
CA THR A 143 8.39 -8.13 -7.86
C THR A 143 8.93 -6.98 -7.00
N CYS A 144 8.69 -7.00 -5.70
CA CYS A 144 9.17 -5.97 -4.78
C CYS A 144 10.70 -5.97 -4.67
N GLU A 145 11.33 -7.13 -4.54
CA GLU A 145 12.79 -7.28 -4.37
C GLU A 145 13.59 -6.92 -5.63
N GLN A 146 13.05 -7.19 -6.81
CA GLN A 146 13.72 -6.90 -8.08
C GLN A 146 13.62 -5.43 -8.50
N ARG A 147 12.73 -4.66 -7.89
CA ARG A 147 12.52 -3.26 -8.23
C ARG A 147 13.39 -2.33 -7.40
N THR A 148 14.16 -1.48 -8.05
CA THR A 148 15.00 -0.46 -7.40
C THR A 148 14.20 0.72 -6.84
N ASP A 149 12.95 0.87 -7.25
CA ASP A 149 12.02 1.91 -6.80
C ASP A 149 11.12 1.46 -5.64
N VAL A 150 11.15 0.19 -5.22
CA VAL A 150 10.47 -0.27 -4.01
C VAL A 150 11.42 -0.16 -2.82
N PHE A 151 11.07 0.71 -1.87
CA PHE A 151 11.86 0.94 -0.66
C PHE A 151 11.58 -0.10 0.42
N ARG A 152 10.28 -0.42 0.63
CA ARG A 152 9.80 -1.41 1.60
C ARG A 152 8.48 -2.01 1.15
N TYR A 153 8.19 -3.18 1.70
CA TYR A 153 6.91 -3.84 1.51
C TYR A 153 6.50 -4.60 2.77
N ALA A 154 5.19 -4.86 2.93
CA ALA A 154 4.66 -5.63 4.05
C ALA A 154 3.52 -6.52 3.57
N TRP A 155 3.67 -7.83 3.77
CA TRP A 155 2.61 -8.79 3.47
C TRP A 155 1.40 -8.57 4.40
N PHE A 156 0.22 -8.60 3.86
CA PHE A 156 -1.02 -8.56 4.60
C PHE A 156 -1.67 -9.95 4.63
N THR A 157 -1.69 -10.67 5.81
CA THR A 157 -1.55 -10.07 7.12
C THR A 157 -0.86 -11.01 8.11
N GLY A 158 -0.53 -10.49 9.27
CA GLY A 158 0.00 -11.31 10.36
C GLY A 158 -0.98 -12.41 10.79
N ARG A 159 -2.24 -12.05 11.09
CA ARG A 159 -3.29 -13.02 11.47
C ARG A 159 -4.67 -12.48 11.12
N TRP A 160 -5.47 -13.31 10.45
CA TRP A 160 -6.87 -13.04 10.11
C TRP A 160 -7.75 -14.27 10.37
N ARG A 161 -8.97 -14.06 10.85
CA ARG A 161 -9.94 -15.14 11.03
C ARG A 161 -11.37 -14.65 10.83
N PRO A 162 -12.16 -15.33 9.98
CA PRO A 162 -11.75 -16.41 9.07
C PRO A 162 -10.76 -15.91 8.00
N ASP A 163 -9.89 -16.79 7.47
CA ASP A 163 -8.91 -16.48 6.43
C ASP A 163 -9.24 -17.25 5.14
N PRO A 164 -10.19 -16.75 4.35
CA PRO A 164 -10.68 -17.47 3.16
C PRO A 164 -9.65 -17.48 2.01
N HIS A 165 -8.61 -16.64 2.10
CA HIS A 165 -7.59 -16.52 1.07
C HIS A 165 -6.20 -16.98 1.52
N TYR A 166 -6.10 -17.66 2.67
CA TYR A 166 -4.84 -18.21 3.19
C TYR A 166 -3.73 -17.18 3.36
N THR A 167 -4.04 -15.97 3.82
CA THR A 167 -3.07 -14.86 3.90
C THR A 167 -2.35 -14.78 5.24
N SER A 168 -2.84 -15.44 6.28
CA SER A 168 -2.29 -15.34 7.64
C SER A 168 -0.92 -15.97 7.74
N LEU A 169 0.05 -15.20 8.25
CA LEU A 169 1.40 -15.68 8.56
C LEU A 169 1.46 -16.39 9.92
N LEU A 170 0.55 -16.04 10.83
CA LEU A 170 0.45 -16.58 12.17
C LEU A 170 -0.91 -17.25 12.40
N ASP A 171 -0.93 -18.33 13.16
CA ASP A 171 -2.15 -19.01 13.58
C ASP A 171 -2.78 -18.37 14.85
N ALA A 172 -3.75 -19.06 15.48
CA ALA A 172 -4.44 -18.57 16.66
C ALA A 172 -3.53 -18.39 17.88
N ASP A 173 -2.53 -19.23 17.98
CA ASP A 173 -1.62 -19.31 19.13
C ASP A 173 -0.38 -18.43 18.91
N GLY A 174 -0.26 -17.80 17.72
CA GLY A 174 0.85 -16.94 17.34
C GLY A 174 2.02 -17.71 16.72
N GLU A 175 1.84 -19.00 16.43
CA GLU A 175 2.84 -19.80 15.73
C GLU A 175 2.78 -19.57 14.21
N LEU A 176 3.90 -19.78 13.52
CA LEU A 176 3.95 -19.65 12.08
C LEU A 176 3.05 -20.66 11.38
N THR A 177 2.16 -20.16 10.53
CA THR A 177 1.42 -21.01 9.59
C THR A 177 2.36 -21.61 8.53
N GLU A 178 1.84 -22.50 7.70
CA GLU A 178 2.57 -22.97 6.52
C GLU A 178 2.94 -21.82 5.55
N LEU A 179 2.07 -20.81 5.41
CA LEU A 179 2.40 -19.61 4.64
C LEU A 179 3.49 -18.78 5.32
N GLY A 180 3.42 -18.62 6.64
CA GLY A 180 4.43 -17.89 7.41
C GLY A 180 5.81 -18.53 7.32
N LYS A 181 5.90 -19.86 7.42
CA LYS A 181 7.15 -20.60 7.20
C LYS A 181 7.67 -20.45 5.76
N TYR A 182 6.76 -20.49 4.79
CA TYR A 182 7.09 -20.27 3.37
C TYR A 182 7.65 -18.87 3.14
N TYR A 183 7.02 -17.84 3.70
CA TYR A 183 7.48 -16.44 3.59
C TYR A 183 8.91 -16.27 4.11
N LEU A 184 9.22 -16.82 5.29
CA LEU A 184 10.56 -16.75 5.87
C LEU A 184 11.61 -17.56 5.10
N GLY A 185 11.17 -18.53 4.30
CA GLY A 185 12.04 -19.35 3.46
C GLY A 185 12.25 -18.83 2.05
N LEU A 186 11.66 -17.68 1.68
CA LEU A 186 11.87 -17.10 0.36
C LEU A 186 13.34 -16.66 0.18
N PRO A 187 13.94 -16.85 -1.00
CA PRO A 187 15.37 -16.64 -1.25
C PRO A 187 15.71 -15.17 -1.58
N PHE A 188 15.21 -14.21 -0.78
CA PHE A 188 15.42 -12.78 -1.00
C PHE A 188 15.98 -12.11 0.26
#